data_67c453ed6987ab109ef9d17267c79d5c
#
_entry.id   67c453ed6987ab109ef9d17267c79d5c
#
_cell.length_a   1.000
_cell.length_b   1.000
_cell.length_c   1.000
_cell.angle_alpha   90.00
_cell.angle_beta   90.00
_cell.angle_gamma   90.00
#
_symmetry.space_group_name_H-M   'P 1'
#
loop_
_entity.id
_entity.type
_entity.pdbx_description
1 polymer ?
#
loop_
_entity_poly.entity_id
_entity_poly.type
_entity_poly.pdbx_seq_one_letter_code
_entity_poly.pdbx_strand_id
1 'polypeptide(L)' 'MAKIAFLGLGVMGYPMAGHLATAGHKVTVYNRTLSKAKTWNSVFKGSIAETPYNAVKDVDFVMS' A
#
# COMPACT_ATOMS: atom_id res chain seq x y z
N MET A 1 10.12 -10.89 6.16
CA MET A 1 9.03 -9.94 6.03
C MET A 1 9.54 -8.64 5.43
N ALA A 2 9.00 -8.23 4.29
CA ALA A 2 9.47 -7.04 3.60
C ALA A 2 8.57 -5.85 3.90
N LYS A 3 9.15 -4.65 3.79
CA LYS A 3 8.39 -3.41 3.82
C LYS A 3 8.18 -2.95 2.39
N ILE A 4 6.93 -2.83 1.98
CA ILE A 4 6.58 -2.58 0.58
C ILE A 4 5.68 -1.37 0.51
N ALA A 5 5.95 -0.48 -0.44
CA ALA A 5 5.10 0.67 -0.72
C ALA A 5 4.40 0.48 -2.06
N PHE A 6 3.10 0.76 -2.12
CA PHE A 6 2.34 0.81 -3.37
C PHE A 6 1.95 2.26 -3.65
N LEU A 7 2.41 2.76 -4.78
CA LEU A 7 2.08 4.10 -5.23
C LEU A 7 0.99 4.00 -6.29
N GLY A 8 -0.25 4.09 -5.85
CA GLY A 8 -1.40 3.93 -6.72
C GLY A 8 -2.05 2.57 -6.53
N LEU A 9 -3.36 2.59 -6.34
CA LEU A 9 -4.16 1.38 -6.17
C LEU A 9 -5.13 1.26 -7.34
N GLY A 10 -4.61 0.80 -8.47
CA GLY A 10 -5.45 0.52 -9.62
C GLY A 10 -6.11 -0.84 -9.50
N VAL A 11 -6.72 -1.28 -10.62
CA VAL A 11 -7.41 -2.58 -10.65
C VAL A 11 -6.46 -3.72 -10.27
N MET A 12 -5.22 -3.64 -10.72
CA MET A 12 -4.23 -4.69 -10.42
C MET A 12 -3.54 -4.45 -9.08
N GLY A 13 -3.26 -3.20 -8.74
CA GLY A 13 -2.53 -2.90 -7.51
C GLY A 13 -3.32 -3.19 -6.25
N TYR A 14 -4.62 -2.94 -6.29
CA TYR A 14 -5.47 -3.13 -5.12
C TYR A 14 -5.40 -4.57 -4.58
N PRO A 15 -5.68 -5.60 -5.39
CA PRO A 15 -5.61 -6.98 -4.88
C PRO A 15 -4.17 -7.43 -4.63
N MET A 16 -3.22 -6.98 -5.43
CA MET A 16 -1.82 -7.38 -5.25
C MET A 16 -1.28 -6.88 -3.91
N ALA A 17 -1.55 -5.63 -3.57
CA ALA A 17 -1.16 -5.08 -2.27
C ALA A 17 -1.84 -5.86 -1.14
N GLY A 18 -3.09 -6.25 -1.34
CA GLY A 18 -3.82 -7.04 -0.36
C GLY A 18 -3.21 -8.41 -0.14
N HIS A 19 -2.80 -9.09 -1.22
CA HIS A 19 -2.14 -10.39 -1.10
C HIS A 19 -0.84 -10.28 -0.30
N LEU A 20 -0.05 -9.25 -0.57
CA LEU A 20 1.21 -9.06 0.14
C LEU A 20 0.98 -8.76 1.61
N ALA A 21 -0.01 -7.96 1.93
CA ALA A 21 -0.35 -7.66 3.32
C ALA A 21 -0.81 -8.92 4.05
N THR A 22 -1.65 -9.72 3.39
CA THR A 22 -2.15 -10.97 3.97
C THR A 22 -1.03 -11.97 4.18
N ALA A 23 -0.01 -11.95 3.33
CA ALA A 23 1.14 -12.83 3.45
C ALA A 23 2.10 -12.43 4.57
N GLY A 24 1.82 -11.33 5.27
CA GLY A 24 2.63 -10.92 6.41
C GLY A 24 3.63 -9.81 6.12
N HIS A 25 3.63 -9.26 4.90
CA HIS A 25 4.51 -8.14 4.59
C HIS A 25 3.92 -6.85 5.14
N LYS A 26 4.79 -5.90 5.46
CA LYS A 26 4.37 -4.57 5.85
C LYS A 26 4.10 -3.75 4.61
N VAL A 27 2.84 -3.51 4.29
CA VAL A 27 2.45 -2.80 3.08
C VAL A 27 1.91 -1.42 3.44
N THR A 28 2.49 -0.40 2.82
CA THR A 28 2.02 0.97 2.92
C THR A 28 1.50 1.38 1.56
N VAL A 29 0.28 1.91 1.52
CA VAL A 29 -0.32 2.32 0.26
C VAL A 29 -0.48 3.83 0.21
N TYR A 30 -0.27 4.38 -0.98
CA TYR A 30 -0.60 5.75 -1.29
C TYR A 30 -1.46 5.76 -2.54
N ASN A 31 -2.52 6.52 -2.53
CA ASN A 31 -3.33 6.72 -3.73
C ASN A 31 -3.73 8.18 -3.79
N ARG A 32 -3.72 8.73 -5.01
CA ARG A 32 -4.13 10.12 -5.22
C ARG A 32 -5.53 10.36 -4.65
N THR A 33 -6.41 9.38 -4.79
CA THR A 33 -7.73 9.42 -4.16
C THR A 33 -7.62 8.73 -2.81
N LEU A 34 -7.58 9.51 -1.75
CA LEU A 34 -7.33 8.98 -0.41
C LEU A 34 -8.41 7.99 0.03
N SER A 35 -9.65 8.17 -0.42
CA SER A 35 -10.72 7.25 -0.09
C SER A 35 -10.44 5.82 -0.54
N LYS A 36 -9.75 5.64 -1.66
CA LYS A 36 -9.37 4.31 -2.13
C LYS A 36 -8.35 3.66 -1.20
N ALA A 37 -7.39 4.44 -0.72
CA ALA A 37 -6.41 3.93 0.23
C ALA A 37 -7.07 3.54 1.54
N LYS A 38 -8.00 4.35 2.01
CA LYS A 38 -8.73 4.05 3.24
C LYS A 38 -9.56 2.78 3.11
N THR A 39 -10.23 2.60 1.98
CA THR A 39 -11.02 1.39 1.71
C THR A 39 -10.10 0.16 1.72
N TRP A 40 -8.97 0.26 1.04
CA TRP A 40 -8.00 -0.83 1.02
C TRP A 40 -7.56 -1.19 2.44
N ASN A 41 -7.22 -0.17 3.22
CA ASN A 41 -6.70 -0.40 4.57
C ASN A 41 -7.74 -1.02 5.50
N SER A 42 -9.03 -0.71 5.28
CA SER A 42 -10.09 -1.29 6.10
C SER A 42 -10.24 -2.80 5.84
N VAL A 43 -9.88 -3.25 4.64
CA VAL A 43 -9.99 -4.66 4.26
C VAL A 43 -8.72 -5.42 4.63
N PHE A 44 -7.55 -4.87 4.31
CA PHE A 44 -6.28 -5.60 4.40
C PHE A 44 -5.39 -5.20 5.57
N LYS A 45 -5.72 -4.12 6.25
CA LYS A 45 -5.04 -3.70 7.49
C LYS A 45 -3.55 -3.47 7.31
N GLY A 46 -3.19 -2.69 6.29
CA GLY A 46 -1.82 -2.23 6.13
C GLY A 46 -1.63 -0.85 6.74
N SER A 47 -0.94 0.02 6.01
CA SER A 47 -0.73 1.41 6.40
C SER A 47 -1.07 2.32 5.23
N ILE A 48 -1.44 3.54 5.53
CA ILE A 48 -1.74 4.55 4.52
C ILE A 48 -0.74 5.68 4.65
N ALA A 49 -0.20 6.15 3.52
CA ALA A 49 0.60 7.36 3.48
C ALA A 49 -0.18 8.44 2.75
N GLU A 50 -0.03 9.68 3.20
CA GLU A 50 -0.71 10.81 2.59
C GLU A 50 0.07 11.42 1.44
N THR A 51 1.34 11.07 1.31
CA THR A 51 2.18 11.54 0.21
C THR A 51 3.01 10.37 -0.32
N PRO A 52 3.44 10.43 -1.60
CA PRO A 52 4.33 9.38 -2.12
C PRO A 52 5.63 9.29 -1.34
N TYR A 53 6.17 10.42 -0.91
CA TYR A 53 7.40 10.45 -0.14
C TYR A 53 7.27 9.64 1.15
N ASN A 54 6.18 9.87 1.89
CA ASN A 54 5.97 9.15 3.14
C ASN A 54 5.72 7.66 2.89
N ALA A 55 5.15 7.31 1.74
CA ALA A 55 4.90 5.91 1.41
C ALA A 55 6.21 5.15 1.20
N VAL A 56 7.19 5.77 0.55
CA VAL A 56 8.44 5.08 0.19
C VAL A 56 9.53 5.20 1.24
N LYS A 57 9.30 6.00 2.25
CA LYS A 57 10.29 6.20 3.32
C LYS A 57 10.49 4.89 4.07
N ASP A 58 11.74 4.44 4.15
CA ASP A 58 12.11 3.25 4.92
C ASP A 58 11.50 1.94 4.42
N VAL A 59 11.18 1.85 3.12
CA VAL A 59 10.67 0.60 2.56
C VAL A 59 11.75 -0.14 1.78
N ASP A 60 11.55 -1.45 1.62
CA ASP A 60 12.47 -2.28 0.87
C ASP A 60 12.14 -2.29 -0.62
N PHE A 61 10.87 -2.21 -0.97
CA PHE A 61 10.40 -2.26 -2.36
C PHE A 61 9.33 -1.21 -2.60
N VAL A 62 9.34 -0.65 -3.81
CA VAL A 62 8.32 0.30 -4.25
C VAL A 62 7.65 -0.27 -5.49
N MET A 63 6.33 -0.35 -5.46
CA MET A 63 5.52 -0.80 -6.58
C MET A 63 4.62 0.34 -7.05
N SER A 64 4.46 0.47 -8.35
CA SER A 64 3.59 1.51 -8.90
C SER A 64 2.79 1.02 -10.10
#